data_b870b5af061f1db4d21fc294d67e4f12
#
_entry.id   b870b5af061f1db4d21fc294d67e4f12
#
_cell.length_a   1.000
_cell.length_b   1.000
_cell.length_c   1.000
_cell.angle_alpha   90.00
_cell.angle_beta   90.00
_cell.angle_gamma   90.00
#
_symmetry.space_group_name_H-M   'P 1'
#
loop_
_entity.id
_entity.type
_entity.pdbx_description
1 polymer ?
#
loop_
_entity_poly.entity_id
_entity_poly.type
_entity_poly.pdbx_seq_one_letter_code
_entity_poly.pdbx_strand_id
1 'polypeptide(L)'
;YAVSRIPAEGEFWRIEGQILEDPKYGDVVIVTNAFLTELPSFNYVGRLLENHPAFRGFHFGKAKVKKLVDAAGQYALVEILNKGDANALIDAGLSEPIAVRVCDAWSKLKEETEVATFLYEHNLDSTLAKKIIRLCKHDTVRRLKRNPFALIALSNASRKNLLTIAKVAEKLGIAFDDERVLIGVVEYAMYRELDAGNTVVK
;
A
#
# COMPACT_ATOMS: atom_id res chain seq x y z
N TYR A 1 0.47 -11.02 12.80
CA TYR A 1 1.50 -9.99 12.65
C TYR A 1 0.83 -8.70 12.21
N ALA A 2 1.14 -7.59 12.89
CA ALA A 2 0.56 -6.25 12.66
C ALA A 2 1.12 -5.53 11.42
N VAL A 3 1.98 -6.18 10.65
CA VAL A 3 2.63 -5.61 9.46
C VAL A 3 2.23 -6.36 8.20
N SER A 4 1.97 -5.64 7.12
CA SER A 4 1.63 -6.24 5.82
C SER A 4 2.81 -7.04 5.23
N ARG A 5 4.04 -6.63 5.49
CA ARG A 5 5.30 -7.30 5.13
C ARG A 5 6.44 -6.82 6.02
N ILE A 6 7.59 -7.44 5.89
CA ILE A 6 8.82 -7.01 6.58
C ILE A 6 9.23 -5.64 6.01
N PRO A 7 9.45 -4.60 6.88
CA PRO A 7 10.00 -3.32 6.47
C PRO A 7 11.34 -3.47 5.77
N ALA A 8 11.58 -2.64 4.76
CA ALA A 8 12.84 -2.60 4.05
C ALA A 8 13.59 -1.28 4.30
N GLU A 9 14.90 -1.28 4.10
CA GLU A 9 15.72 -0.08 4.26
C GLU A 9 15.28 0.99 3.24
N GLY A 10 15.12 2.23 3.73
CA GLY A 10 14.68 3.37 2.93
C GLY A 10 13.18 3.62 2.95
N GLU A 11 12.40 2.80 3.64
CA GLU A 11 10.96 2.99 3.80
C GLU A 11 10.62 3.76 5.07
N PHE A 12 9.52 4.50 5.01
CA PHE A 12 8.96 5.20 6.17
C PHE A 12 7.68 4.49 6.61
N TRP A 13 7.68 4.06 7.87
CA TRP A 13 6.56 3.36 8.47
C TRP A 13 6.02 4.14 9.65
N ARG A 14 4.70 4.30 9.70
CA ARG A 14 4.00 4.70 10.92
C ARG A 14 3.64 3.46 11.71
N ILE A 15 4.04 3.46 12.97
CA ILE A 15 3.84 2.33 13.88
C ILE A 15 2.91 2.79 15.01
N GLU A 16 1.88 2.00 15.29
CA GLU A 16 0.99 2.15 16.42
C GLU A 16 1.20 0.95 17.36
N GLY A 17 1.30 1.21 18.66
CA GLY A 17 1.56 0.15 19.62
C GLY A 17 1.70 0.66 21.03
N GLN A 18 2.05 -0.24 21.94
CA GLN A 18 2.33 0.05 23.33
C GLN A 18 3.83 -0.04 23.60
N ILE A 19 4.35 0.95 24.31
CA ILE A 19 5.74 0.91 24.78
C ILE A 19 5.78 0.07 26.06
N LEU A 20 6.65 -0.92 26.07
CA LEU A 20 6.95 -1.74 27.25
C LEU A 20 8.46 -1.71 27.51
N GLU A 21 8.84 -1.73 28.76
CA GLU A 21 10.23 -1.88 29.18
C GLU A 21 10.60 -3.37 29.17
N ASP A 22 11.53 -3.75 28.29
CA ASP A 22 12.08 -5.10 28.23
C ASP A 22 13.40 -5.15 29.02
N PRO A 23 13.60 -6.10 29.94
CA PRO A 23 14.80 -6.18 30.77
C PRO A 23 16.10 -6.34 29.97
N LYS A 24 16.04 -6.86 28.75
CA LYS A 24 17.20 -7.13 27.90
C LYS A 24 17.42 -6.05 26.85
N TYR A 25 16.34 -5.48 26.31
CA TYR A 25 16.38 -4.59 25.14
C TYR A 25 16.00 -3.14 25.46
N GLY A 26 15.64 -2.83 26.72
CA GLY A 26 15.13 -1.52 27.12
C GLY A 26 13.71 -1.28 26.59
N ASP A 27 13.38 -0.05 26.22
CA ASP A 27 12.06 0.27 25.70
C ASP A 27 11.79 -0.42 24.35
N VAL A 28 10.78 -1.26 24.30
CA VAL A 28 10.31 -1.96 23.10
C VAL A 28 8.88 -1.55 22.76
N VAL A 29 8.54 -1.51 21.49
CA VAL A 29 7.19 -1.23 21.03
C VAL A 29 6.50 -2.54 20.65
N ILE A 30 5.43 -2.89 21.37
CA ILE A 30 4.54 -3.95 20.94
C ILE A 30 3.61 -3.39 19.86
N VAL A 31 3.93 -3.69 18.62
CA VAL A 31 3.24 -3.15 17.46
C VAL A 31 1.84 -3.76 17.32
N THR A 32 0.80 -2.93 17.36
CA THR A 32 -0.59 -3.31 17.09
C THR A 32 -0.96 -3.06 15.63
N ASN A 33 -0.37 -2.03 15.01
CA ASN A 33 -0.59 -1.69 13.62
C ASN A 33 0.63 -1.01 13.01
N ALA A 34 0.85 -1.20 11.70
CA ALA A 34 1.94 -0.55 11.01
C ALA A 34 1.59 -0.30 9.53
N PHE A 35 1.83 0.92 9.08
CA PHE A 35 1.54 1.38 7.73
C PHE A 35 2.78 1.93 7.06
N LEU A 36 3.00 1.56 5.82
CA LEU A 36 3.93 2.24 4.93
C LEU A 36 3.31 3.60 4.58
N THR A 37 3.93 4.70 4.99
CA THR A 37 3.31 6.04 4.90
C THR A 37 3.79 6.86 3.73
N GLU A 38 5.04 6.71 3.35
CA GLU A 38 5.64 7.52 2.30
C GLU A 38 6.63 6.72 1.47
N LEU A 39 6.69 7.02 0.18
CA LEU A 39 7.85 6.69 -0.62
C LEU A 39 9.01 7.58 -0.16
N PRO A 40 10.25 7.09 -0.22
CA PRO A 40 11.38 7.83 0.29
C PRO A 40 11.48 9.19 -0.37
N SER A 41 11.73 10.20 0.47
CA SER A 41 12.11 11.52 0.00
C SER A 41 13.38 11.45 -0.85
N PHE A 42 13.63 12.49 -1.62
CA PHE A 42 14.76 12.60 -2.55
C PHE A 42 16.11 12.12 -2.00
N ASN A 43 16.34 12.29 -0.69
CA ASN A 43 17.59 11.88 -0.05
C ASN A 43 17.75 10.36 0.13
N TYR A 44 16.67 9.59 0.02
CA TYR A 44 16.64 8.15 0.30
C TYR A 44 16.38 7.28 -0.93
N VAL A 45 16.07 7.88 -2.09
CA VAL A 45 15.76 7.13 -3.33
C VAL A 45 16.90 6.19 -3.71
N GLY A 46 18.14 6.63 -3.57
CA GLY A 46 19.32 5.80 -3.84
C GLY A 46 19.37 4.56 -2.94
N ARG A 47 19.17 4.72 -1.63
CA ARG A 47 19.16 3.60 -0.67
C ARG A 47 18.01 2.63 -0.95
N LEU A 48 16.85 3.15 -1.32
CA LEU A 48 15.71 2.31 -1.68
C LEU A 48 16.02 1.48 -2.93
N LEU A 49 16.52 2.08 -4.01
CA LEU A 49 16.89 1.36 -5.23
C LEU A 49 17.96 0.30 -4.97
N GLU A 50 18.89 0.55 -4.05
CA GLU A 50 19.99 -0.36 -3.70
C GLU A 50 19.52 -1.55 -2.87
N ASN A 51 18.68 -1.32 -1.85
CA ASN A 51 18.43 -2.30 -0.79
C ASN A 51 17.02 -2.89 -0.80
N HIS A 52 16.04 -2.20 -1.41
CA HIS A 52 14.65 -2.64 -1.34
C HIS A 52 14.41 -3.93 -2.14
N PRO A 53 13.69 -4.91 -1.57
CA PRO A 53 13.41 -6.21 -2.22
C PRO A 53 12.78 -6.10 -3.62
N ALA A 54 11.97 -5.08 -3.90
CA ALA A 54 11.35 -4.86 -5.21
C ALA A 54 12.38 -4.64 -6.34
N PHE A 55 13.58 -4.17 -6.02
CA PHE A 55 14.66 -3.90 -6.99
C PHE A 55 15.76 -4.98 -6.99
N ARG A 56 15.59 -6.06 -6.23
CA ARG A 56 16.51 -7.20 -6.26
C ARG A 56 16.54 -7.85 -7.65
N GLY A 57 17.74 -8.22 -8.08
CA GLY A 57 17.94 -8.84 -9.40
C GLY A 57 18.09 -7.84 -10.55
N PHE A 58 18.03 -6.52 -10.28
CA PHE A 58 18.35 -5.50 -11.30
C PHE A 58 19.82 -5.11 -11.30
N HIS A 59 20.62 -5.77 -10.43
CA HIS A 59 22.03 -5.48 -10.24
C HIS A 59 22.30 -4.00 -9.91
N PHE A 60 21.44 -3.41 -9.08
CA PHE A 60 21.66 -2.11 -8.49
C PHE A 60 22.65 -2.21 -7.33
N GLY A 61 23.95 -2.25 -7.63
CA GLY A 61 24.98 -2.01 -6.61
C GLY A 61 25.22 -0.51 -6.41
N LYS A 62 25.85 -0.13 -5.28
CA LYS A 62 26.16 1.26 -4.91
C LYS A 62 26.71 2.11 -6.04
N ALA A 63 27.66 1.56 -6.83
CA ALA A 63 28.29 2.28 -7.93
C ALA A 63 27.30 2.63 -9.05
N LYS A 64 26.34 1.74 -9.35
CA LYS A 64 25.36 1.96 -10.41
C LYS A 64 24.27 2.93 -9.97
N VAL A 65 23.79 2.80 -8.73
CA VAL A 65 22.86 3.75 -8.13
C VAL A 65 23.48 5.14 -8.05
N LYS A 66 24.73 5.25 -7.61
CA LYS A 66 25.44 6.52 -7.58
C LYS A 66 25.54 7.16 -8.96
N LYS A 67 25.93 6.41 -9.99
CA LYS A 67 25.97 6.92 -11.38
C LYS A 67 24.60 7.42 -11.86
N LEU A 68 23.54 6.69 -11.53
CA LEU A 68 22.18 7.07 -11.89
C LEU A 68 21.74 8.37 -11.19
N VAL A 69 22.05 8.48 -9.90
CA VAL A 69 21.77 9.69 -9.11
C VAL A 69 22.61 10.88 -9.59
N ASP A 70 23.90 10.64 -9.89
CA ASP A 70 24.80 11.69 -10.40
C ASP A 70 24.36 12.19 -11.78
N ALA A 71 23.86 11.30 -12.65
CA ALA A 71 23.41 11.64 -14.00
C ALA A 71 22.05 12.37 -14.02
N ALA A 72 21.08 11.87 -13.26
CA ALA A 72 19.72 12.41 -13.26
C ALA A 72 19.51 13.52 -12.21
N GLY A 73 20.26 13.50 -11.10
CA GLY A 73 19.96 14.25 -9.89
C GLY A 73 18.87 13.58 -9.05
N GLN A 74 18.95 13.71 -7.73
CA GLN A 74 18.04 13.03 -6.81
C GLN A 74 16.58 13.42 -7.02
N TYR A 75 16.30 14.71 -7.21
CA TYR A 75 14.95 15.23 -7.44
C TYR A 75 14.37 14.73 -8.77
N ALA A 76 15.13 14.91 -9.84
CA ALA A 76 14.68 14.49 -11.16
C ALA A 76 14.50 12.97 -11.25
N LEU A 77 15.33 12.18 -10.55
CA LEU A 77 15.20 10.74 -10.53
C LEU A 77 13.85 10.28 -9.92
N VAL A 78 13.41 10.89 -8.80
CA VAL A 78 12.10 10.59 -8.22
C VAL A 78 10.97 10.98 -9.16
N GLU A 79 11.07 12.14 -9.81
CA GLU A 79 10.07 12.57 -10.80
C GLU A 79 10.00 11.63 -12.02
N ILE A 80 11.14 11.19 -12.53
CA ILE A 80 11.25 10.20 -13.62
C ILE A 80 10.57 8.90 -13.21
N LEU A 81 10.87 8.39 -12.02
CA LEU A 81 10.28 7.17 -11.48
C LEU A 81 8.76 7.32 -11.28
N ASN A 82 8.31 8.45 -10.74
CA ASN A 82 6.91 8.74 -10.51
C ASN A 82 6.09 8.82 -11.82
N LYS A 83 6.72 9.30 -12.90
CA LYS A 83 6.12 9.37 -14.24
C LYS A 83 6.20 8.04 -15.00
N GLY A 84 7.04 7.11 -14.52
CA GLY A 84 7.31 5.85 -15.24
C GLY A 84 8.09 6.08 -16.55
N ASP A 85 8.92 7.13 -16.61
CA ASP A 85 9.68 7.49 -17.80
C ASP A 85 10.92 6.61 -17.97
N ALA A 86 10.73 5.46 -18.62
CA ALA A 86 11.81 4.54 -18.89
C ALA A 86 12.88 5.13 -19.82
N ASN A 87 12.52 6.03 -20.76
CA ASN A 87 13.47 6.65 -21.67
C ASN A 87 14.45 7.56 -20.92
N ALA A 88 13.95 8.37 -19.98
CA ALA A 88 14.81 9.19 -19.14
C ALA A 88 15.78 8.35 -18.26
N LEU A 89 15.36 7.13 -17.84
CA LEU A 89 16.25 6.21 -17.12
C LEU A 89 17.31 5.59 -18.07
N ILE A 90 16.99 5.37 -19.33
CA ILE A 90 17.95 4.90 -20.36
C ILE A 90 18.97 6.00 -20.63
N ASP A 91 18.54 7.24 -20.80
CA ASP A 91 19.43 8.40 -20.98
C ASP A 91 20.35 8.61 -19.78
N ALA A 92 19.88 8.28 -18.57
CA ALA A 92 20.68 8.28 -17.34
C ALA A 92 21.58 7.03 -17.18
N GLY A 93 21.64 6.14 -18.19
CA GLY A 93 22.59 5.03 -18.28
C GLY A 93 22.07 3.65 -17.89
N LEU A 94 20.77 3.44 -17.80
CA LEU A 94 20.19 2.09 -17.66
C LEU A 94 19.97 1.45 -19.03
N SER A 95 20.09 0.12 -19.10
CA SER A 95 19.61 -0.60 -20.28
C SER A 95 18.07 -0.63 -20.30
N GLU A 96 17.48 -0.64 -21.50
CA GLU A 96 16.03 -0.64 -21.69
C GLU A 96 15.30 -1.69 -20.87
N PRO A 97 15.70 -3.00 -20.84
CA PRO A 97 15.01 -3.99 -20.03
C PRO A 97 15.05 -3.71 -18.54
N ILE A 98 16.11 -3.06 -18.05
CA ILE A 98 16.23 -2.69 -16.64
C ILE A 98 15.37 -1.44 -16.35
N ALA A 99 15.40 -0.43 -17.21
CA ALA A 99 14.62 0.79 -17.06
C ALA A 99 13.10 0.49 -16.95
N VAL A 100 12.56 -0.33 -17.85
CA VAL A 100 11.16 -0.75 -17.82
C VAL A 100 10.82 -1.46 -16.50
N ARG A 101 11.65 -2.46 -16.11
CA ARG A 101 11.42 -3.22 -14.87
C ARG A 101 11.52 -2.34 -13.62
N VAL A 102 12.36 -1.33 -13.62
CA VAL A 102 12.48 -0.37 -12.51
C VAL A 102 11.23 0.49 -12.41
N CYS A 103 10.72 1.00 -13.52
CA CYS A 103 9.47 1.76 -13.56
C CYS A 103 8.29 0.90 -13.05
N ASP A 104 8.20 -0.35 -13.46
CA ASP A 104 7.16 -1.28 -13.00
C ASP A 104 7.26 -1.56 -11.49
N ALA A 105 8.47 -1.79 -10.99
CA ALA A 105 8.70 -2.05 -9.58
C ALA A 105 8.37 -0.81 -8.72
N TRP A 106 8.75 0.38 -9.19
CA TRP A 106 8.43 1.65 -8.54
C TRP A 106 6.93 1.91 -8.51
N SER A 107 6.23 1.71 -9.62
CA SER A 107 4.78 1.87 -9.74
C SER A 107 4.04 0.98 -8.74
N LYS A 108 4.46 -0.30 -8.59
CA LYS A 108 3.88 -1.22 -7.61
C LYS A 108 4.12 -0.76 -6.17
N LEU A 109 5.33 -0.28 -5.87
CA LEU A 109 5.65 0.22 -4.53
C LEU A 109 4.86 1.48 -4.20
N LYS A 110 4.69 2.37 -5.18
CA LYS A 110 3.86 3.58 -5.05
C LYS A 110 2.40 3.21 -4.77
N GLU A 111 1.84 2.28 -5.52
CA GLU A 111 0.46 1.81 -5.31
C GLU A 111 0.29 1.18 -3.91
N GLU A 112 1.27 0.38 -3.46
CA GLU A 112 1.26 -0.19 -2.11
C GLU A 112 1.23 0.91 -1.03
N THR A 113 2.03 1.96 -1.21
CA THR A 113 2.07 3.10 -0.29
C THR A 113 0.75 3.87 -0.29
N GLU A 114 0.18 4.15 -1.45
CA GLU A 114 -1.11 4.85 -1.58
C GLU A 114 -2.24 4.07 -0.90
N VAL A 115 -2.27 2.74 -1.08
CA VAL A 115 -3.25 1.88 -0.41
C VAL A 115 -3.06 1.86 1.10
N ALA A 116 -1.81 1.74 1.57
CA ALA A 116 -1.52 1.76 2.99
C ALA A 116 -1.93 3.10 3.64
N THR A 117 -1.63 4.21 2.98
CA THR A 117 -2.04 5.55 3.41
C THR A 117 -3.56 5.68 3.47
N PHE A 118 -4.27 5.23 2.43
CA PHE A 118 -5.74 5.22 2.40
C PHE A 118 -6.32 4.42 3.58
N LEU A 119 -5.81 3.22 3.83
CA LEU A 119 -6.27 2.39 4.95
C LEU A 119 -6.04 3.08 6.30
N TYR A 120 -4.86 3.69 6.47
CA TYR A 120 -4.53 4.44 7.68
C TYR A 120 -5.49 5.62 7.92
N GLU A 121 -5.67 6.50 6.93
CA GLU A 121 -6.53 7.69 7.00
C GLU A 121 -7.99 7.36 7.36
N HIS A 122 -8.40 6.15 6.99
CA HIS A 122 -9.76 5.67 7.23
C HIS A 122 -9.88 4.68 8.40
N ASN A 123 -8.83 4.50 9.21
CA ASN A 123 -8.78 3.57 10.34
C ASN A 123 -9.16 2.13 9.96
N LEU A 124 -8.73 1.69 8.77
CA LEU A 124 -8.90 0.33 8.28
C LEU A 124 -7.65 -0.51 8.61
N ASP A 125 -7.82 -1.82 8.66
CA ASP A 125 -6.74 -2.76 8.99
C ASP A 125 -5.68 -2.80 7.86
N SER A 126 -4.41 -2.61 8.22
CA SER A 126 -3.27 -2.66 7.28
C SER A 126 -3.12 -4.01 6.59
N THR A 127 -3.60 -5.11 7.20
CA THR A 127 -3.55 -6.45 6.60
C THR A 127 -4.40 -6.57 5.34
N LEU A 128 -5.37 -5.68 5.15
CA LEU A 128 -6.18 -5.60 3.94
C LEU A 128 -5.36 -5.16 2.71
N ALA A 129 -4.27 -4.42 2.90
CA ALA A 129 -3.49 -3.84 1.79
C ALA A 129 -3.12 -4.87 0.72
N LYS A 130 -2.53 -6.02 1.12
CA LYS A 130 -2.15 -7.08 0.17
C LYS A 130 -3.33 -7.67 -0.58
N LYS A 131 -4.46 -7.91 0.12
CA LYS A 131 -5.67 -8.46 -0.50
C LYS A 131 -6.23 -7.49 -1.53
N ILE A 132 -6.28 -6.21 -1.19
CA ILE A 132 -6.80 -5.14 -2.03
C ILE A 132 -5.96 -4.98 -3.30
N ILE A 133 -4.64 -4.83 -3.16
CA ILE A 133 -3.71 -4.67 -4.29
C ILE A 133 -3.79 -5.86 -5.24
N ARG A 134 -3.83 -7.09 -4.69
CA ARG A 134 -3.93 -8.30 -5.50
C ARG A 134 -5.20 -8.36 -6.36
N LEU A 135 -6.31 -7.81 -5.87
CA LEU A 135 -7.61 -7.84 -6.57
C LEU A 135 -7.80 -6.67 -7.53
N CYS A 136 -7.38 -5.48 -7.12
CA CYS A 136 -7.62 -4.26 -7.91
C CYS A 136 -6.58 -4.03 -9.00
N LYS A 137 -5.37 -4.57 -8.86
CA LYS A 137 -4.21 -4.49 -9.77
C LYS A 137 -3.71 -3.07 -10.05
N HIS A 138 -4.56 -2.18 -10.54
CA HIS A 138 -4.24 -0.79 -10.88
C HIS A 138 -5.36 0.15 -10.41
N ASP A 139 -5.02 1.40 -10.14
CA ASP A 139 -5.97 2.44 -9.68
C ASP A 139 -6.73 2.06 -8.40
N THR A 140 -6.10 1.28 -7.52
CA THR A 140 -6.73 0.68 -6.35
C THR A 140 -7.43 1.72 -5.47
N VAL A 141 -6.72 2.79 -5.08
CA VAL A 141 -7.28 3.84 -4.22
C VAL A 141 -8.43 4.58 -4.91
N ARG A 142 -8.32 4.82 -6.23
CA ARG A 142 -9.40 5.45 -7.00
C ARG A 142 -10.66 4.59 -7.01
N ARG A 143 -10.52 3.26 -7.16
CA ARG A 143 -11.64 2.31 -7.10
C ARG A 143 -12.27 2.28 -5.71
N LEU A 144 -11.46 2.26 -4.65
CA LEU A 144 -11.94 2.29 -3.26
C LEU A 144 -12.66 3.60 -2.94
N LYS A 145 -12.15 4.75 -3.40
CA LYS A 145 -12.84 6.04 -3.27
C LYS A 145 -14.15 6.07 -4.03
N ARG A 146 -14.24 5.40 -5.17
CA ARG A 146 -15.49 5.28 -5.93
C ARG A 146 -16.49 4.35 -5.27
N ASN A 147 -16.04 3.23 -4.72
CA ASN A 147 -16.90 2.28 -4.01
C ASN A 147 -16.14 1.60 -2.85
N PRO A 148 -16.21 2.15 -1.62
CA PRO A 148 -15.55 1.57 -0.47
C PRO A 148 -16.18 0.25 -0.01
N PHE A 149 -17.42 -0.05 -0.41
CA PHE A 149 -18.10 -1.30 -0.05
C PHE A 149 -17.45 -2.54 -0.68
N ALA A 150 -16.63 -2.38 -1.73
CA ALA A 150 -15.79 -3.47 -2.24
C ALA A 150 -14.86 -4.08 -1.17
N LEU A 151 -14.60 -3.37 -0.08
CA LEU A 151 -13.84 -3.87 1.08
C LEU A 151 -14.60 -4.95 1.88
N ILE A 152 -15.91 -5.05 1.76
CA ILE A 152 -16.72 -6.04 2.48
C ILE A 152 -16.31 -7.46 2.08
N ALA A 153 -16.11 -7.71 0.79
CA ALA A 153 -15.67 -9.01 0.28
C ALA A 153 -14.27 -9.41 0.76
N LEU A 154 -13.46 -8.46 1.22
CA LEU A 154 -12.06 -8.65 1.62
C LEU A 154 -11.86 -8.68 3.13
N SER A 155 -12.75 -8.03 3.84
CA SER A 155 -12.79 -8.03 5.30
C SER A 155 -13.69 -9.17 5.76
N ASN A 156 -13.38 -9.74 6.92
CA ASN A 156 -14.36 -10.64 7.56
C ASN A 156 -15.68 -9.89 7.68
N ALA A 157 -16.81 -10.55 7.33
CA ALA A 157 -18.15 -9.97 7.35
C ALA A 157 -18.62 -9.67 8.80
N SER A 158 -17.89 -8.82 9.51
CA SER A 158 -18.23 -8.38 10.86
C SER A 158 -18.99 -7.06 10.82
N ARG A 159 -19.93 -6.89 11.77
CA ARG A 159 -20.66 -5.62 11.94
C ARG A 159 -19.73 -4.44 12.13
N LYS A 160 -18.60 -4.64 12.83
CA LYS A 160 -17.58 -3.60 13.03
C LYS A 160 -17.00 -3.12 11.71
N ASN A 161 -16.66 -4.06 10.81
CA ASN A 161 -16.08 -3.72 9.52
C ASN A 161 -17.10 -3.01 8.62
N LEU A 162 -18.35 -3.47 8.58
CA LEU A 162 -19.42 -2.78 7.85
C LEU A 162 -19.58 -1.33 8.32
N LEU A 163 -19.66 -1.10 9.64
CA LEU A 163 -19.80 0.25 10.19
C LEU A 163 -18.57 1.13 9.88
N THR A 164 -17.38 0.56 9.89
CA THR A 164 -16.17 1.30 9.52
C THR A 164 -16.20 1.68 8.04
N ILE A 165 -16.57 0.76 7.16
CA ILE A 165 -16.69 1.01 5.71
C ILE A 165 -17.79 2.04 5.43
N ALA A 166 -18.93 1.97 6.12
CA ALA A 166 -20.00 2.98 6.00
C ALA A 166 -19.51 4.39 6.38
N LYS A 167 -18.72 4.52 7.46
CA LYS A 167 -18.10 5.81 7.82
C LYS A 167 -17.09 6.30 6.78
N VAL A 168 -16.38 5.39 6.12
CA VAL A 168 -15.50 5.74 4.98
C VAL A 168 -16.34 6.28 3.83
N ALA A 169 -17.45 5.62 3.49
CA ALA A 169 -18.37 6.05 2.44
C ALA A 169 -18.93 7.45 2.73
N GLU A 170 -19.36 7.71 3.96
CA GLU A 170 -19.82 9.02 4.40
C GLU A 170 -18.73 10.10 4.23
N LYS A 171 -17.51 9.85 4.70
CA LYS A 171 -16.37 10.77 4.51
C LYS A 171 -16.04 11.04 3.04
N LEU A 172 -16.33 10.09 2.16
CA LEU A 172 -16.15 10.23 0.70
C LEU A 172 -17.34 10.90 0.00
N GLY A 173 -18.35 11.36 0.77
CA GLY A 173 -19.54 12.03 0.25
C GLY A 173 -20.56 11.10 -0.39
N ILE A 174 -20.54 9.80 -0.07
CA ILE A 174 -21.54 8.84 -0.55
C ILE A 174 -22.74 8.93 0.39
N ALA A 175 -23.89 9.37 -0.16
CA ALA A 175 -25.13 9.51 0.60
C ALA A 175 -25.67 8.13 1.06
N PHE A 176 -26.42 8.12 2.16
CA PHE A 176 -26.94 6.88 2.75
C PHE A 176 -27.92 6.14 1.85
N ASP A 177 -28.62 6.85 0.99
CA ASP A 177 -29.57 6.34 -0.01
C ASP A 177 -28.92 6.00 -1.36
N ASP A 178 -27.61 6.07 -1.47
CA ASP A 178 -26.86 5.69 -2.66
C ASP A 178 -26.95 4.17 -2.89
N GLU A 179 -27.15 3.78 -4.15
CA GLU A 179 -27.24 2.36 -4.56
C GLU A 179 -26.05 1.51 -4.06
N ARG A 180 -24.84 2.11 -4.01
CA ARG A 180 -23.63 1.44 -3.53
C ARG A 180 -23.75 1.01 -2.06
N VAL A 181 -24.45 1.81 -1.23
CA VAL A 181 -24.73 1.47 0.18
C VAL A 181 -25.65 0.25 0.25
N LEU A 182 -26.73 0.27 -0.52
CA LEU A 182 -27.69 -0.83 -0.56
C LEU A 182 -27.02 -2.13 -1.01
N ILE A 183 -26.27 -2.10 -2.10
CA ILE A 183 -25.52 -3.25 -2.61
C ILE A 183 -24.55 -3.76 -1.55
N GLY A 184 -23.79 -2.87 -0.92
CA GLY A 184 -22.83 -3.23 0.14
C GLY A 184 -23.48 -3.89 1.35
N VAL A 185 -24.67 -3.44 1.78
CA VAL A 185 -25.41 -4.05 2.88
C VAL A 185 -25.91 -5.45 2.50
N VAL A 186 -26.40 -5.62 1.26
CA VAL A 186 -26.82 -6.94 0.75
C VAL A 186 -25.63 -7.89 0.67
N GLU A 187 -24.50 -7.46 0.09
CA GLU A 187 -23.27 -8.25 0.06
C GLU A 187 -22.82 -8.67 1.46
N TYR A 188 -22.83 -7.73 2.40
CA TYR A 188 -22.51 -8.02 3.80
C TYR A 188 -23.42 -9.11 4.38
N ALA A 189 -24.74 -9.02 4.17
CA ALA A 189 -25.69 -10.03 4.65
C ALA A 189 -25.40 -11.39 4.03
N MET A 190 -25.13 -11.44 2.73
CA MET A 190 -24.78 -12.68 2.03
C MET A 190 -23.49 -13.31 2.57
N TYR A 191 -22.41 -12.54 2.72
CA TYR A 191 -21.15 -13.06 3.27
C TYR A 191 -21.30 -13.55 4.71
N ARG A 192 -22.09 -12.85 5.52
CA ARG A 192 -22.37 -13.27 6.89
C ARG A 192 -23.08 -14.63 6.94
N GLU A 193 -24.06 -14.85 6.07
CA GLU A 193 -24.77 -16.14 6.00
C GLU A 193 -23.84 -17.24 5.49
N LEU A 194 -22.97 -16.96 4.51
CA LEU A 194 -21.96 -17.91 4.03
C LEU A 194 -20.96 -18.29 5.13
N ASP A 195 -20.49 -17.32 5.91
CA ASP A 195 -19.57 -17.56 7.04
C ASP A 195 -20.24 -18.39 8.15
N ALA A 196 -21.57 -18.30 8.30
CA ALA A 196 -22.37 -19.12 9.20
C ALA A 196 -22.68 -20.54 8.63
N GLY A 197 -22.19 -20.85 7.43
CA GLY A 197 -22.40 -22.15 6.78
C GLY A 197 -23.74 -22.27 6.04
N ASN A 198 -24.49 -21.18 5.89
CA ASN A 198 -25.76 -21.16 5.16
C ASN A 198 -25.51 -20.98 3.66
N THR A 199 -26.09 -21.83 2.84
CA THR A 199 -26.00 -21.74 1.37
C THR A 199 -27.17 -20.97 0.74
N VAL A 200 -28.14 -20.59 1.56
CA VAL A 200 -29.36 -19.86 1.13
C VAL A 200 -29.56 -18.67 2.08
N VAL A 201 -29.71 -17.50 1.51
CA VAL A 201 -30.11 -16.28 2.23
C VAL A 201 -31.66 -16.24 2.19
N LYS A 202 -32.27 -16.17 3.37
CA LYS A 202 -33.72 -16.02 3.52
C LYS A 202 -34.11 -14.56 3.53
#